data_3b8eb7a2e2397d07be33e860f4a91c86
#
_entry.id   3b8eb7a2e2397d07be33e860f4a91c86
#
_cell.length_a   1.000
_cell.length_b   1.000
_cell.length_c   1.000
_cell.angle_alpha   90.00
_cell.angle_beta   90.00
_cell.angle_gamma   90.00
#
_symmetry.space_group_name_H-M   'P 1'
#
loop_
_entity.id
_entity.type
_entity.pdbx_description
1 polymer ?
#
loop_
_entity_poly.entity_id
_entity_poly.type
_entity_poly.pdbx_seq_one_letter_code
_entity_poly.pdbx_strand_id
1 'polypeptide(L)'
;MVEKIQKTLRDSAVARWVVLVLVASMMFFAYMFVDILSPLASLLEETLDWDRGDFGTYAAGEYLLNVFGFLILAGIILDKMGVRFTGLLSASLMVIGAAIKYWGISWPEANTVEWLNAWWPAMPGSAKLAMFGFMIFGCGSRWQVQP
;
A
#
# COMPACT_ATOMS: atom_id res chain seq x y z
N MET A 1 23.56 -18.96 5.59
CA MET A 1 23.42 -17.55 5.94
C MET A 1 22.23 -17.30 6.89
N VAL A 2 21.05 -17.89 6.63
CA VAL A 2 19.87 -17.83 7.53
C VAL A 2 20.18 -18.36 8.91
N GLU A 3 20.83 -19.51 9.00
CA GLU A 3 21.24 -20.15 10.25
C GLU A 3 22.18 -19.27 11.11
N LYS A 4 23.09 -18.55 10.45
CA LYS A 4 23.99 -17.59 11.12
C LYS A 4 23.23 -16.38 11.67
N ILE A 5 22.19 -15.90 10.98
CA ILE A 5 21.34 -14.82 11.47
C ILE A 5 20.47 -15.27 12.62
N GLN A 6 19.88 -16.46 12.52
CA GLN A 6 19.10 -17.05 13.64
C GLN A 6 19.93 -17.24 14.91
N LYS A 7 21.17 -17.70 14.76
CA LYS A 7 22.09 -17.85 15.88
C LYS A 7 22.43 -16.49 16.51
N THR A 8 22.68 -15.47 15.70
CA THR A 8 22.98 -14.11 16.20
C THR A 8 21.81 -13.49 16.94
N LEU A 9 20.57 -13.65 16.41
CA LEU A 9 19.35 -13.15 17.06
C LEU A 9 19.05 -13.88 18.37
N ARG A 10 19.40 -15.16 18.47
CA ARG A 10 19.21 -15.96 19.69
C ARG A 10 20.18 -15.58 20.78
N ASP A 11 21.41 -15.23 20.40
CA ASP A 11 22.51 -14.99 21.35
C ASP A 11 22.63 -13.51 21.78
N SER A 12 22.03 -12.57 21.04
CA SER A 12 22.11 -11.14 21.32
C SER A 12 20.75 -10.49 21.60
N ALA A 13 20.54 -10.03 22.82
CA ALA A 13 19.35 -9.28 23.20
C ALA A 13 19.23 -7.95 22.39
N VAL A 14 20.36 -7.28 22.13
CA VAL A 14 20.40 -6.03 21.36
C VAL A 14 19.92 -6.27 19.93
N ALA A 15 20.39 -7.34 19.28
CA ALA A 15 19.95 -7.65 17.91
C ALA A 15 18.44 -7.90 17.83
N ARG A 16 17.86 -8.57 18.82
CA ARG A 16 16.41 -8.78 18.90
C ARG A 16 15.63 -7.47 19.00
N TRP A 17 16.08 -6.57 19.89
CA TRP A 17 15.44 -5.28 20.07
C TRP A 17 15.56 -4.39 18.81
N VAL A 18 16.72 -4.39 18.15
CA VAL A 18 16.91 -3.66 16.89
C VAL A 18 15.94 -4.15 15.80
N VAL A 19 15.86 -5.46 15.62
CA VAL A 19 14.93 -6.05 14.64
C VAL A 19 13.49 -5.71 14.98
N LEU A 20 13.11 -5.82 16.26
CA LEU A 20 11.75 -5.48 16.70
C LEU A 20 11.40 -4.02 16.44
N VAL A 21 12.30 -3.08 16.76
CA VAL A 21 12.10 -1.65 16.50
C VAL A 21 12.00 -1.36 15.00
N LEU A 22 12.85 -1.99 14.19
CA LEU A 22 12.79 -1.83 12.72
C LEU A 22 11.45 -2.32 12.15
N VAL A 23 11.00 -3.50 12.56
CA VAL A 23 9.71 -4.05 12.09
C VAL A 23 8.56 -3.18 12.59
N ALA A 24 8.55 -2.77 13.85
CA ALA A 24 7.54 -1.90 14.42
C ALA A 24 7.48 -0.54 13.71
N SER A 25 8.65 0.06 13.39
CA SER A 25 8.73 1.31 12.64
C SER A 25 8.17 1.15 11.23
N MET A 26 8.50 0.05 10.57
CA MET A 26 8.01 -0.23 9.22
C MET A 26 6.47 -0.38 9.21
N MET A 27 5.91 -1.09 10.17
CA MET A 27 4.45 -1.21 10.34
C MET A 27 3.82 0.14 10.66
N PHE A 28 4.43 0.92 11.55
CA PHE A 28 3.94 2.26 11.91
C PHE A 28 3.84 3.17 10.67
N PHE A 29 4.88 3.24 9.86
CA PHE A 29 4.87 4.05 8.64
C PHE A 29 3.89 3.53 7.59
N ALA A 30 3.73 2.22 7.47
CA ALA A 30 2.74 1.62 6.57
C ALA A 30 1.31 2.04 6.97
N TYR A 31 0.93 1.92 8.23
CA TYR A 31 -0.37 2.36 8.72
C TYR A 31 -0.56 3.87 8.63
N MET A 32 0.47 4.65 9.00
CA MET A 32 0.41 6.10 8.85
C MET A 32 0.13 6.50 7.38
N PHE A 33 0.73 5.78 6.42
CA PHE A 33 0.52 6.06 5.00
C PHE A 33 -0.88 5.67 4.50
N VAL A 34 -1.48 4.65 5.09
CA VAL A 34 -2.88 4.25 4.82
C VAL A 34 -3.82 5.38 5.22
N ASP A 35 -3.66 5.91 6.42
CA ASP A 35 -4.61 6.85 7.04
C ASP A 35 -4.30 8.32 6.76
N ILE A 36 -3.17 8.65 6.10
CA ILE A 36 -2.71 10.03 5.90
C ILE A 36 -3.73 10.93 5.17
N LEU A 37 -4.57 10.37 4.33
CA LEU A 37 -5.60 11.13 3.61
C LEU A 37 -6.91 11.29 4.39
N SER A 38 -7.14 10.51 5.43
CA SER A 38 -8.38 10.59 6.21
C SER A 38 -8.63 11.99 6.80
N PRO A 39 -7.67 12.65 7.47
CA PRO A 39 -7.86 14.01 7.97
C PRO A 39 -7.90 15.08 6.86
N LEU A 40 -7.47 14.74 5.64
CA LEU A 40 -7.45 15.63 4.48
C LEU A 40 -8.69 15.49 3.59
N ALA A 41 -9.67 14.67 3.98
CA ALA A 41 -10.86 14.40 3.18
C ALA A 41 -11.62 15.67 2.78
N SER A 42 -11.77 16.63 3.69
CA SER A 42 -12.42 17.91 3.38
C SER A 42 -11.63 18.78 2.41
N LEU A 43 -10.30 18.73 2.49
CA LEU A 43 -9.44 19.44 1.54
C LEU A 43 -9.50 18.82 0.14
N LEU A 44 -9.59 17.51 0.05
CA LEU A 44 -9.75 16.80 -1.22
C LEU A 44 -11.12 17.10 -1.86
N GLU A 45 -12.16 17.24 -1.05
CA GLU A 45 -13.49 17.67 -1.50
C GLU A 45 -13.43 19.07 -2.12
N GLU A 46 -12.73 20.02 -1.48
CA GLU A 46 -12.61 21.40 -1.97
C GLU A 46 -11.66 21.55 -3.18
N THR A 47 -10.58 20.78 -3.25
CA THR A 47 -9.52 20.99 -4.24
C THR A 47 -9.61 20.07 -5.46
N LEU A 48 -10.15 18.87 -5.31
CA LEU A 48 -10.20 17.84 -6.36
C LEU A 48 -11.62 17.40 -6.70
N ASP A 49 -12.64 18.04 -6.14
CA ASP A 49 -14.06 17.70 -6.32
C ASP A 49 -14.38 16.23 -5.96
N TRP A 50 -13.70 15.69 -4.95
CA TRP A 50 -14.00 14.34 -4.48
C TRP A 50 -15.23 14.36 -3.59
N ASP A 51 -16.26 13.61 -3.94
CA ASP A 51 -17.38 13.37 -3.06
C ASP A 51 -17.00 12.35 -1.95
N ARG A 52 -17.78 12.32 -0.88
CA ARG A 52 -17.61 11.35 0.22
C ARG A 52 -17.68 9.89 -0.27
N GLY A 53 -18.48 9.65 -1.31
CA GLY A 53 -18.56 8.35 -1.98
C GLY A 53 -17.26 7.98 -2.68
N ASP A 54 -16.62 8.94 -3.34
CA ASP A 54 -15.33 8.77 -4.03
C ASP A 54 -14.21 8.45 -3.03
N PHE A 55 -14.20 9.17 -1.89
CA PHE A 55 -13.25 8.88 -0.81
C PHE A 55 -13.46 7.49 -0.23
N GLY A 56 -14.71 7.07 -0.02
CA GLY A 56 -15.04 5.72 0.44
C GLY A 56 -14.59 4.63 -0.54
N THR A 57 -14.80 4.86 -1.84
CA THR A 57 -14.37 3.94 -2.91
C THR A 57 -12.84 3.87 -2.99
N TYR A 58 -12.16 5.02 -2.88
CA TYR A 58 -10.71 5.08 -2.79
C TYR A 58 -10.19 4.26 -1.60
N ALA A 59 -10.77 4.45 -0.41
CA ALA A 59 -10.37 3.73 0.80
C ALA A 59 -10.61 2.21 0.68
N ALA A 60 -11.71 1.81 0.03
CA ALA A 60 -11.99 0.40 -0.25
C ALA A 60 -10.96 -0.23 -1.20
N GLY A 61 -10.30 0.56 -2.03
CA GLY A 61 -9.25 0.10 -2.95
C GLY A 61 -8.11 -0.66 -2.26
N GLU A 62 -7.73 -0.29 -1.04
CA GLU A 62 -6.70 -1.00 -0.26
C GLU A 62 -7.00 -2.50 -0.10
N TYR A 63 -8.26 -2.83 0.07
CA TYR A 63 -8.70 -4.20 0.33
C TYR A 63 -9.05 -4.97 -0.94
N LEU A 64 -9.37 -4.27 -2.01
CA LEU A 64 -10.00 -4.85 -3.20
C LEU A 64 -9.15 -5.99 -3.81
N LEU A 65 -7.89 -5.76 -4.09
CA LEU A 65 -7.00 -6.79 -4.65
C LEU A 65 -6.79 -7.97 -3.68
N ASN A 66 -6.73 -7.70 -2.39
CA ASN A 66 -6.53 -8.75 -1.39
C ASN A 66 -7.74 -9.69 -1.31
N VAL A 67 -8.96 -9.16 -1.46
CA VAL A 67 -10.20 -9.95 -1.50
C VAL A 67 -10.24 -10.83 -2.75
N PHE A 68 -9.70 -10.39 -3.89
CA PHE A 68 -9.65 -11.17 -5.14
C PHE A 68 -8.55 -12.24 -5.18
N GLY A 69 -7.98 -12.63 -4.03
CA GLY A 69 -7.07 -13.76 -3.95
C GLY A 69 -5.57 -13.40 -4.05
N PHE A 70 -5.21 -12.12 -4.13
CA PHE A 70 -3.81 -11.71 -4.11
C PHE A 70 -3.10 -12.08 -2.80
N LEU A 71 -3.84 -12.25 -1.71
CA LEU A 71 -3.34 -12.77 -0.44
C LEU A 71 -2.88 -14.24 -0.57
N ILE A 72 -3.63 -15.05 -1.33
CA ILE A 72 -3.27 -16.45 -1.60
C ILE A 72 -2.01 -16.51 -2.49
N LEU A 73 -1.93 -15.63 -3.50
CA LEU A 73 -0.72 -15.52 -4.34
C LEU A 73 0.51 -15.13 -3.51
N ALA A 74 0.36 -14.25 -2.53
CA ALA A 74 1.43 -13.90 -1.60
C ALA A 74 1.96 -15.11 -0.84
N GLY A 75 1.07 -15.96 -0.32
CA GLY A 75 1.43 -17.21 0.35
C GLY A 75 2.20 -18.16 -0.58
N ILE A 76 1.73 -18.35 -1.81
CA ILE A 76 2.41 -19.19 -2.81
C ILE A 76 3.80 -18.65 -3.16
N ILE A 77 3.95 -17.34 -3.31
CA ILE A 77 5.23 -16.68 -3.59
C ILE A 77 6.17 -16.85 -2.39
N LEU A 78 5.67 -16.66 -1.18
CA LEU A 78 6.43 -16.84 0.04
C LEU A 78 6.99 -18.26 0.17
N ASP A 79 6.17 -19.27 -0.10
CA ASP A 79 6.54 -20.68 -0.02
C ASP A 79 7.57 -21.07 -1.09
N LYS A 80 7.45 -20.54 -2.31
CA LYS A 80 8.33 -20.87 -3.41
C LYS A 80 9.63 -20.08 -3.46
N MET A 81 9.57 -18.78 -3.17
CA MET A 81 10.68 -17.85 -3.36
C MET A 81 11.32 -17.40 -2.03
N GLY A 82 10.69 -17.69 -0.91
CA GLY A 82 11.20 -17.41 0.43
C GLY A 82 11.01 -15.97 0.89
N VAL A 83 11.17 -15.78 2.20
CA VAL A 83 10.87 -14.53 2.93
C VAL A 83 11.60 -13.30 2.38
N ARG A 84 12.84 -13.45 1.93
CA ARG A 84 13.65 -12.32 1.43
C ARG A 84 13.11 -11.73 0.14
N PHE A 85 12.77 -12.61 -0.80
CA PHE A 85 12.23 -12.18 -2.08
C PHE A 85 10.85 -11.55 -1.89
N THR A 86 9.99 -12.20 -1.10
CA THR A 86 8.63 -11.71 -0.82
C THR A 86 8.66 -10.36 -0.09
N GLY A 87 9.57 -10.19 0.87
CA GLY A 87 9.75 -8.92 1.56
C GLY A 87 10.23 -7.79 0.65
N LEU A 88 11.19 -8.07 -0.25
CA LEU A 88 11.66 -7.08 -1.22
C LEU A 88 10.57 -6.71 -2.23
N LEU A 89 9.84 -7.71 -2.73
CA LEU A 89 8.72 -7.52 -3.64
C LEU A 89 7.62 -6.69 -3.00
N SER A 90 7.24 -7.02 -1.77
CA SER A 90 6.26 -6.29 -0.96
C SER A 90 6.67 -4.82 -0.78
N ALA A 91 7.91 -4.57 -0.37
CA ALA A 91 8.42 -3.21 -0.21
C ALA A 91 8.41 -2.42 -1.54
N SER A 92 8.78 -3.07 -2.65
CA SER A 92 8.74 -2.46 -3.98
C SER A 92 7.32 -2.08 -4.39
N LEU A 93 6.34 -2.97 -4.17
CA LEU A 93 4.92 -2.69 -4.43
C LEU A 93 4.40 -1.52 -3.60
N MET A 94 4.81 -1.42 -2.32
CA MET A 94 4.43 -0.30 -1.47
C MET A 94 4.97 1.03 -2.01
N VAL A 95 6.25 1.08 -2.41
CA VAL A 95 6.87 2.30 -2.96
C VAL A 95 6.21 2.70 -4.27
N ILE A 96 5.97 1.75 -5.17
CA ILE A 96 5.30 2.01 -6.46
C ILE A 96 3.86 2.49 -6.22
N GLY A 97 3.11 1.81 -5.37
CA GLY A 97 1.74 2.20 -5.02
C GLY A 97 1.66 3.59 -4.40
N ALA A 98 2.60 3.91 -3.50
CA ALA A 98 2.72 5.23 -2.89
C ALA A 98 3.01 6.32 -3.93
N ALA A 99 3.92 6.06 -4.88
CA ALA A 99 4.26 6.99 -5.94
C ALA A 99 3.08 7.26 -6.88
N ILE A 100 2.33 6.21 -7.28
CA ILE A 100 1.14 6.36 -8.13
C ILE A 100 0.03 7.12 -7.38
N LYS A 101 -0.19 6.81 -6.09
CA LYS A 101 -1.14 7.52 -5.24
C LYS A 101 -0.80 9.01 -5.15
N TYR A 102 0.45 9.34 -4.87
CA TYR A 102 0.93 10.72 -4.81
C TYR A 102 0.74 11.43 -6.16
N TRP A 103 1.09 10.78 -7.27
CA TRP A 103 0.94 11.35 -8.59
C TRP A 103 -0.54 11.60 -8.94
N GLY A 104 -1.43 10.65 -8.64
CA GLY A 104 -2.86 10.81 -8.87
C GLY A 104 -3.46 12.03 -8.14
N ILE A 105 -3.05 12.26 -6.89
CA ILE A 105 -3.51 13.40 -6.09
C ILE A 105 -2.86 14.72 -6.54
N SER A 106 -1.61 14.68 -6.98
CA SER A 106 -0.86 15.87 -7.40
C SER A 106 -1.19 16.34 -8.82
N TRP A 107 -1.99 15.58 -9.57
CA TRP A 107 -2.33 15.88 -10.96
C TRP A 107 -3.83 16.20 -11.12
N PRO A 108 -4.23 17.46 -10.85
CA PRO A 108 -5.65 17.88 -10.94
C PRO A 108 -6.23 17.74 -12.35
N GLU A 109 -5.39 17.86 -13.40
CA GLU A 109 -5.81 17.66 -14.78
C GLU A 109 -6.22 16.21 -15.11
N ALA A 110 -5.92 15.25 -14.25
CA ALA A 110 -6.37 13.86 -14.40
C ALA A 110 -7.91 13.76 -14.48
N ASN A 111 -8.64 14.71 -13.92
CA ASN A 111 -10.10 14.76 -13.99
C ASN A 111 -10.62 15.08 -15.40
N THR A 112 -9.79 15.66 -16.28
CA THR A 112 -10.15 16.02 -17.65
C THR A 112 -9.76 14.96 -18.68
N VAL A 113 -9.04 13.91 -18.27
CA VAL A 113 -8.54 12.88 -19.19
C VAL A 113 -9.66 11.93 -19.61
N GLU A 114 -10.04 11.96 -20.88
CA GLU A 114 -11.18 11.23 -21.43
C GLU A 114 -11.11 9.71 -21.19
N TRP A 115 -9.96 9.07 -21.38
CA TRP A 115 -9.83 7.63 -21.21
C TRP A 115 -9.96 7.18 -19.75
N LEU A 116 -9.54 8.01 -18.80
CA LEU A 116 -9.75 7.79 -17.38
C LEU A 116 -11.22 7.93 -17.00
N ASN A 117 -11.94 8.89 -17.60
CA ASN A 117 -13.34 9.13 -17.32
C ASN A 117 -14.27 8.11 -18.01
N ALA A 118 -13.87 7.57 -19.16
CA ALA A 118 -14.65 6.57 -19.90
C ALA A 118 -14.85 5.26 -19.12
N TRP A 119 -13.93 4.92 -18.25
CA TRP A 119 -13.95 3.64 -17.53
C TRP A 119 -14.92 3.61 -16.33
N TRP A 120 -15.10 4.75 -15.65
CA TRP A 120 -16.02 4.89 -14.52
C TRP A 120 -16.44 6.36 -14.38
N PRO A 121 -17.46 6.79 -15.11
CA PRO A 121 -17.79 8.23 -15.20
C PRO A 121 -18.25 8.86 -13.87
N ALA A 122 -18.65 8.05 -12.88
CA ALA A 122 -19.11 8.52 -11.57
C ALA A 122 -17.99 8.95 -10.62
N MET A 123 -16.71 8.71 -10.96
CA MET A 123 -15.58 9.00 -10.07
C MET A 123 -14.56 9.90 -10.77
N PRO A 124 -13.99 10.92 -10.12
CA PRO A 124 -12.94 11.77 -10.69
C PRO A 124 -11.70 10.98 -11.12
N GLY A 125 -11.03 11.42 -12.19
CA GLY A 125 -9.83 10.75 -12.71
C GLY A 125 -8.68 10.69 -11.70
N SER A 126 -8.49 11.75 -10.92
CA SER A 126 -7.50 11.82 -9.83
C SER A 126 -7.78 10.77 -8.74
N ALA A 127 -9.05 10.59 -8.37
CA ALA A 127 -9.47 9.59 -7.39
C ALA A 127 -9.23 8.16 -7.88
N LYS A 128 -9.45 7.89 -9.18
CA LYS A 128 -9.15 6.59 -9.80
C LYS A 128 -7.66 6.26 -9.75
N LEU A 129 -6.80 7.20 -10.15
CA LEU A 129 -5.36 7.00 -10.10
C LEU A 129 -4.87 6.79 -8.67
N ALA A 130 -5.37 7.59 -7.73
CA ALA A 130 -5.05 7.42 -6.31
C ALA A 130 -5.53 6.06 -5.79
N MET A 131 -6.71 5.59 -6.18
CA MET A 131 -7.25 4.28 -5.83
C MET A 131 -6.37 3.15 -6.40
N PHE A 132 -5.94 3.23 -7.66
CA PHE A 132 -5.02 2.24 -8.24
C PHE A 132 -3.70 2.17 -7.48
N GLY A 133 -3.12 3.33 -7.16
CA GLY A 133 -1.92 3.38 -6.34
C GLY A 133 -2.14 2.75 -4.96
N PHE A 134 -3.29 3.00 -4.36
CA PHE A 134 -3.65 2.46 -3.05
C PHE A 134 -3.93 0.95 -3.08
N MET A 135 -4.49 0.43 -4.17
CA MET A 135 -4.64 -1.00 -4.39
C MET A 135 -3.29 -1.73 -4.44
N ILE A 136 -2.31 -1.19 -5.17
CA ILE A 136 -0.96 -1.75 -5.27
C ILE A 136 -0.25 -1.65 -3.92
N PHE A 137 -0.37 -0.52 -3.23
CA PHE A 137 0.17 -0.31 -1.89
C PHE A 137 -0.43 -1.31 -0.89
N GLY A 138 -1.75 -1.50 -0.89
CA GLY A 138 -2.47 -2.43 -0.03
C GLY A 138 -2.03 -3.89 -0.24
N CYS A 139 -1.75 -4.29 -1.48
CA CYS A 139 -1.14 -5.57 -1.78
C CYS A 139 0.21 -5.73 -1.06
N GLY A 140 1.10 -4.74 -1.22
CA GLY A 140 2.42 -4.78 -0.60
C GLY A 140 2.34 -4.77 0.94
N SER A 141 1.53 -3.91 1.54
CA SER A 141 1.41 -3.77 2.99
C SER A 141 0.92 -5.05 3.67
N ARG A 142 -0.03 -5.75 3.04
CA ARG A 142 -0.59 -7.01 3.58
C ARG A 142 0.36 -8.18 3.47
N TRP A 143 1.19 -8.20 2.44
CA TRP A 143 2.18 -9.26 2.26
C TRP A 143 3.30 -9.23 3.30
N GLN A 144 3.56 -8.08 3.94
CA GLN A 144 4.53 -7.95 5.01
C GLN A 144 4.03 -8.50 6.36
N VAL A 145 2.72 -8.51 6.57
CA VAL A 145 2.11 -8.86 7.87
C VAL A 145 1.85 -10.35 8.01
N GLN A 146 2.01 -11.15 6.96
CA GLN A 146 1.83 -12.60 7.06
C GLN A 146 3.02 -13.26 7.75
N PRO A 147 2.78 -14.04 8.85
CA PRO A 147 3.81 -14.76 9.58
C PRO A 147 4.37 -15.93 8.77
#